data_8196027837536bbe0b5f393e7e134ae3
#
_entry.id   8196027837536bbe0b5f393e7e134ae3
#
_cell.length_a   1.000
_cell.length_b   1.000
_cell.length_c   1.000
_cell.angle_alpha   90.00
_cell.angle_beta   90.00
_cell.angle_gamma   90.00
#
_symmetry.space_group_name_H-M   'P 1'
#
loop_
_entity.id
_entity.type
_entity.pdbx_description
1 polymer ?
#
loop_
_entity_poly.entity_id
_entity_poly.type
_entity_poly.pdbx_seq_one_letter_code
_entity_poly.pdbx_strand_id
1 'polypeptide(L)'
;MKDQIKWVLNTMPKSDDRQLPIMSLSNVAKARFFHSTFPQYSVTPLDRLDGMAQYLGLAGLCVKNESFRFGLNAFKVLGGSFAMAKYIAKEMGRDVSEMTYDYLTSEAFRKEFGQATFFTATDGN
;
A
#
# COMPACT_ATOMS: atom_id res chain seq x y z
N MET A 1 27.63 16.40 -22.02
CA MET A 1 27.93 16.38 -20.58
C MET A 1 27.61 14.97 -20.08
N LYS A 2 28.54 14.23 -19.52
CA LYS A 2 28.24 12.96 -18.86
C LYS A 2 27.69 13.32 -17.48
N ASP A 3 26.39 13.19 -17.29
CA ASP A 3 25.77 13.33 -15.97
C ASP A 3 26.30 12.19 -15.09
N GLN A 4 27.16 12.54 -14.13
CA GLN A 4 27.65 11.57 -13.16
C GLN A 4 26.58 11.42 -12.07
N ILE A 5 26.06 10.19 -11.91
CA ILE A 5 25.22 9.85 -10.77
C ILE A 5 26.05 10.05 -9.50
N LYS A 6 25.63 10.98 -8.66
CA LYS A 6 26.25 11.20 -7.35
C LYS A 6 25.54 10.32 -6.32
N TRP A 7 26.29 9.66 -5.51
CA TRP A 7 25.77 8.86 -4.40
C TRP A 7 26.54 9.21 -3.12
N VAL A 8 25.88 9.02 -2.01
CA VAL A 8 26.46 9.22 -0.67
C VAL A 8 26.13 7.99 0.16
N LEU A 9 27.15 7.43 0.82
CA LEU A 9 26.93 6.37 1.78
C LEU A 9 26.22 6.94 3.01
N ASN A 10 25.12 6.30 3.44
CA ASN A 10 24.48 6.66 4.69
C ASN A 10 25.37 6.22 5.87
N THR A 11 25.93 7.18 6.57
CA THR A 11 26.79 6.98 7.75
C THR A 11 26.04 7.20 9.08
N MET A 12 24.73 7.43 9.03
CA MET A 12 23.94 7.59 10.26
C MET A 12 23.99 6.28 11.08
N PRO A 13 24.19 6.39 12.41
CA PRO A 13 24.13 5.21 13.27
C PRO A 13 22.75 4.55 13.12
N LYS A 14 22.73 3.21 13.09
CA LYS A 14 21.47 2.48 13.17
C LYS A 14 20.75 2.90 14.46
N SER A 15 19.56 3.41 14.32
CA SER A 15 18.64 3.49 15.47
C SER A 15 18.35 2.08 15.95
N ASP A 16 17.99 1.94 17.22
CA ASP A 16 17.58 0.66 17.82
C ASP A 16 16.78 -0.19 16.84
N ASP A 17 17.09 -1.50 16.74
CA ASP A 17 16.36 -2.49 15.94
C ASP A 17 14.90 -2.70 16.42
N ARG A 18 14.28 -1.68 16.98
CA ARG A 18 12.87 -1.71 17.38
C ARG A 18 12.03 -1.75 16.12
N GLN A 19 11.51 -2.91 15.82
CA GLN A 19 10.49 -3.06 14.80
C GLN A 19 9.34 -2.12 15.15
N LEU A 20 9.00 -1.24 14.21
CA LEU A 20 7.81 -0.40 14.35
C LEU A 20 6.59 -1.33 14.43
N PRO A 21 5.78 -1.29 15.51
CA PRO A 21 4.62 -2.18 15.64
C PRO A 21 3.68 -2.14 14.43
N ILE A 22 3.56 -0.96 13.79
CA ILE A 22 2.76 -0.78 12.58
C ILE A 22 3.26 -1.61 11.39
N MET A 23 4.56 -1.95 11.37
CA MET A 23 5.19 -2.76 10.31
C MET A 23 5.29 -4.23 10.67
N SER A 24 4.60 -4.67 11.73
CA SER A 24 4.57 -6.08 12.12
C SER A 24 3.93 -6.96 11.04
N LEU A 25 4.36 -8.21 10.95
CA LEU A 25 3.79 -9.19 10.02
C LEU A 25 2.27 -9.32 10.17
N SER A 26 1.77 -9.21 11.40
CA SER A 26 0.33 -9.29 11.65
C SER A 26 -0.42 -8.08 11.05
N ASN A 27 0.11 -6.86 11.16
CA ASN A 27 -0.49 -5.68 10.53
C ASN A 27 -0.41 -5.72 9.00
N VAL A 28 0.70 -6.23 8.45
CA VAL A 28 0.84 -6.46 7.01
C VAL A 28 -0.18 -7.48 6.52
N ALA A 29 -0.39 -8.57 7.28
CA ALA A 29 -1.41 -9.57 6.96
C ALA A 29 -2.82 -9.00 6.96
N LYS A 30 -3.17 -8.15 7.93
CA LYS A 30 -4.47 -7.44 7.97
C LYS A 30 -4.68 -6.53 6.76
N ALA A 31 -3.66 -5.76 6.39
CA ALA A 31 -3.73 -4.89 5.21
C ALA A 31 -3.89 -5.71 3.91
N ARG A 32 -3.15 -6.80 3.77
CA ARG A 32 -3.27 -7.70 2.62
C ARG A 32 -4.65 -8.35 2.56
N PHE A 33 -5.16 -8.85 3.68
CA PHE A 33 -6.49 -9.42 3.77
C PHE A 33 -7.54 -8.40 3.33
N PHE A 34 -7.54 -7.20 3.92
CA PHE A 34 -8.46 -6.13 3.58
C PHE A 34 -8.51 -5.89 2.05
N HIS A 35 -7.36 -5.66 1.42
CA HIS A 35 -7.33 -5.40 -0.03
C HIS A 35 -7.76 -6.61 -0.86
N SER A 36 -7.51 -7.83 -0.38
CA SER A 36 -7.93 -9.05 -1.10
C SER A 36 -9.44 -9.26 -1.12
N THR A 37 -10.21 -8.56 -0.29
CA THR A 37 -11.67 -8.61 -0.31
C THR A 37 -12.29 -7.79 -1.46
N PHE A 38 -11.51 -6.93 -2.11
CA PHE A 38 -12.02 -6.11 -3.21
C PHE A 38 -12.11 -6.94 -4.50
N PRO A 39 -13.25 -6.90 -5.23
CA PRO A 39 -13.41 -7.67 -6.47
C PRO A 39 -12.35 -7.38 -7.54
N GLN A 40 -11.82 -6.15 -7.56
CA GLN A 40 -10.80 -5.72 -8.51
C GLN A 40 -9.37 -6.04 -8.05
N TYR A 41 -9.22 -6.68 -6.88
CA TYR A 41 -7.88 -6.99 -6.38
C TYR A 41 -7.20 -8.07 -7.23
N SER A 42 -5.98 -7.79 -7.62
CA SER A 42 -5.09 -8.75 -8.25
C SER A 42 -3.65 -8.54 -7.82
N VAL A 43 -2.86 -9.59 -7.88
CA VAL A 43 -1.41 -9.47 -7.69
C VAL A 43 -0.83 -8.79 -8.93
N THR A 44 -0.25 -7.60 -8.74
CA THR A 44 0.38 -6.87 -9.84
C THR A 44 1.68 -7.54 -10.27
N PRO A 45 2.08 -7.41 -11.55
CA PRO A 45 3.30 -8.02 -12.07
C PRO A 45 4.57 -7.56 -11.35
N LEU A 46 5.55 -8.43 -11.31
CA LEU A 46 6.93 -8.11 -10.99
C LEU A 46 7.76 -8.33 -12.25
N ASP A 47 8.00 -7.25 -12.98
CA ASP A 47 8.71 -7.29 -14.25
C ASP A 47 10.22 -7.33 -14.02
N ARG A 48 10.92 -8.25 -14.66
CA ARG A 48 12.38 -8.32 -14.65
C ARG A 48 12.92 -7.55 -15.85
N LEU A 49 13.86 -6.65 -15.58
CA LEU A 49 14.52 -5.82 -16.59
C LEU A 49 15.97 -6.29 -16.79
N ASP A 50 16.16 -7.51 -17.27
CA ASP A 50 17.48 -8.13 -17.36
C ASP A 50 18.45 -7.35 -18.28
N GLY A 51 17.96 -6.86 -19.43
CA GLY A 51 18.79 -6.01 -20.31
C GLY A 51 19.23 -4.69 -19.66
N MET A 52 18.36 -4.07 -18.88
CA MET A 52 18.73 -2.86 -18.14
C MET A 52 19.69 -3.20 -17.00
N ALA A 53 19.48 -4.30 -16.30
CA ALA A 53 20.40 -4.76 -15.25
C ALA A 53 21.82 -4.97 -15.83
N GLN A 54 21.92 -5.67 -16.96
CA GLN A 54 23.20 -5.89 -17.66
C GLN A 54 23.85 -4.55 -18.07
N TYR A 55 23.09 -3.65 -18.66
CA TYR A 55 23.60 -2.33 -19.07
C TYR A 55 24.14 -1.51 -17.89
N LEU A 56 23.51 -1.61 -16.73
CA LEU A 56 23.90 -0.90 -15.50
C LEU A 56 24.94 -1.67 -14.66
N GLY A 57 25.35 -2.86 -15.03
CA GLY A 57 26.27 -3.69 -14.25
C GLY A 57 25.66 -4.20 -12.93
N LEU A 58 24.35 -4.37 -12.86
CA LEU A 58 23.63 -4.85 -11.69
C LEU A 58 23.40 -6.37 -11.78
N ALA A 59 23.36 -7.03 -10.61
CA ALA A 59 23.02 -8.44 -10.53
C ALA A 59 21.55 -8.75 -10.95
N GLY A 60 20.69 -7.76 -10.83
CA GLY A 60 19.30 -7.85 -11.27
C GLY A 60 18.57 -6.54 -11.04
N LEU A 61 17.53 -6.28 -11.84
CA LEU A 61 16.65 -5.13 -11.69
C LEU A 61 15.21 -5.62 -11.88
N CYS A 62 14.36 -5.37 -10.90
CA CYS A 62 12.96 -5.71 -10.95
C CYS A 62 12.09 -4.49 -10.70
N VAL A 63 10.97 -4.40 -11.41
CA VAL A 63 9.98 -3.34 -11.24
C VAL A 63 8.65 -3.96 -10.81
N LYS A 64 8.16 -3.57 -9.64
CA LYS A 64 6.79 -3.88 -9.22
C LYS A 64 5.82 -2.98 -9.99
N ASN A 65 5.10 -3.57 -10.94
CA ASN A 65 4.29 -2.81 -11.89
C ASN A 65 2.90 -2.51 -11.33
N GLU A 66 2.78 -1.39 -10.64
CA GLU A 66 1.53 -0.95 -10.02
C GLU A 66 0.56 -0.25 -11.00
N SER A 67 0.87 -0.17 -12.30
CA SER A 67 -0.07 0.34 -13.30
C SER A 67 -1.34 -0.52 -13.44
N PHE A 68 -1.28 -1.77 -12.98
CA PHE A 68 -2.41 -2.69 -12.96
C PHE A 68 -3.25 -2.61 -11.67
N ARG A 69 -2.87 -1.77 -10.70
CA ARG A 69 -3.54 -1.72 -9.40
C ARG A 69 -4.95 -1.15 -9.52
N PHE A 70 -5.97 -1.99 -9.31
CA PHE A 70 -7.40 -1.64 -9.35
C PHE A 70 -7.84 -0.89 -10.62
N GLY A 71 -7.09 -0.96 -11.71
CA GLY A 71 -7.34 -0.16 -12.91
C GLY A 71 -7.08 1.35 -12.74
N LEU A 72 -6.48 1.78 -11.64
CA LEU A 72 -6.25 3.19 -11.30
C LEU A 72 -4.86 3.69 -11.65
N ASN A 73 -4.01 2.83 -12.19
CA ASN A 73 -2.61 3.16 -12.54
C ASN A 73 -1.80 3.77 -11.38
N ALA A 74 -2.15 3.44 -10.13
CA ALA A 74 -1.52 4.00 -8.95
C ALA A 74 -1.63 3.08 -7.71
N PHE A 75 -0.57 2.97 -6.95
CA PHE A 75 -0.53 2.18 -5.70
C PHE A 75 -1.07 2.95 -4.48
N LYS A 76 -1.19 4.27 -4.54
CA LYS A 76 -1.56 5.13 -3.39
C LYS A 76 -2.94 4.80 -2.80
N VAL A 77 -3.83 4.23 -3.62
CA VAL A 77 -5.14 3.75 -3.16
C VAL A 77 -5.04 2.73 -2.03
N LEU A 78 -3.98 1.92 -1.99
CA LEU A 78 -3.78 0.91 -0.95
C LEU A 78 -3.67 1.54 0.43
N GLY A 79 -2.80 2.55 0.58
CA GLY A 79 -2.63 3.24 1.87
C GLY A 79 -3.87 4.01 2.29
N GLY A 80 -4.46 4.77 1.38
CA GLY A 80 -5.65 5.59 1.65
C GLY A 80 -6.85 4.75 2.07
N SER A 81 -7.19 3.71 1.31
CA SER A 81 -8.33 2.84 1.61
C SER A 81 -8.17 2.10 2.95
N PHE A 82 -6.98 1.57 3.22
CA PHE A 82 -6.72 0.88 4.49
C PHE A 82 -6.74 1.82 5.69
N ALA A 83 -6.24 3.06 5.54
CA ALA A 83 -6.32 4.07 6.58
C ALA A 83 -7.78 4.42 6.92
N MET A 84 -8.63 4.60 5.90
CA MET A 84 -10.07 4.83 6.09
C MET A 84 -10.74 3.64 6.79
N ALA A 85 -10.44 2.41 6.37
CA ALA A 85 -10.97 1.21 7.01
C ALA A 85 -10.56 1.10 8.48
N LYS A 86 -9.30 1.41 8.81
CA LYS A 86 -8.84 1.43 10.20
C LYS A 86 -9.54 2.49 11.04
N TYR A 87 -9.78 3.67 10.47
CA TYR A 87 -10.53 4.72 11.15
C TYR A 87 -11.97 4.26 11.45
N ILE A 88 -12.66 3.75 10.45
CA ILE A 88 -14.04 3.25 10.58
C ILE A 88 -14.11 2.13 11.63
N ALA A 89 -13.22 1.14 11.55
CA ALA A 89 -13.17 0.05 12.51
C ALA A 89 -12.98 0.55 13.95
N LYS A 90 -12.09 1.54 14.13
CA LYS A 90 -11.87 2.17 15.44
C LYS A 90 -13.12 2.86 15.98
N GLU A 91 -13.80 3.66 15.15
CA GLU A 91 -15.03 4.37 15.55
C GLU A 91 -16.16 3.39 15.92
N MET A 92 -16.20 2.22 15.26
CA MET A 92 -17.18 1.18 15.52
C MET A 92 -16.77 0.21 16.65
N GLY A 93 -15.58 0.36 17.23
CA GLY A 93 -15.05 -0.57 18.24
C GLY A 93 -14.80 -1.98 17.70
N ARG A 94 -14.51 -2.13 16.41
CA ARG A 94 -14.31 -3.41 15.71
C ARG A 94 -12.86 -3.61 15.27
N ASP A 95 -12.50 -4.85 14.91
CA ASP A 95 -11.20 -5.11 14.25
C ASP A 95 -11.27 -4.76 12.76
N VAL A 96 -10.18 -4.23 12.22
CA VAL A 96 -10.11 -3.86 10.79
C VAL A 96 -10.30 -5.05 9.84
N SER A 97 -10.08 -6.27 10.29
CA SER A 97 -10.37 -7.48 9.50
C SER A 97 -11.86 -7.71 9.24
N GLU A 98 -12.74 -7.06 9.99
CA GLU A 98 -14.17 -7.09 9.74
C GLU A 98 -14.61 -6.10 8.64
N MET A 99 -13.75 -5.16 8.27
CA MET A 99 -14.02 -4.13 7.28
C MET A 99 -13.79 -4.65 5.85
N THR A 100 -14.48 -5.72 5.49
CA THR A 100 -14.41 -6.28 4.13
C THR A 100 -15.11 -5.37 3.12
N TYR A 101 -14.79 -5.53 1.83
CA TYR A 101 -15.47 -4.80 0.76
C TYR A 101 -16.99 -4.98 0.83
N ASP A 102 -17.43 -6.22 0.96
CA ASP A 102 -18.88 -6.55 1.01
C ASP A 102 -19.56 -5.89 2.20
N TYR A 103 -18.91 -5.90 3.37
CA TYR A 103 -19.47 -5.23 4.54
C TYR A 103 -19.54 -3.71 4.34
N LEU A 104 -18.46 -3.08 3.93
CA LEU A 104 -18.37 -1.62 3.76
C LEU A 104 -19.33 -1.08 2.67
N THR A 105 -19.72 -1.93 1.72
CA THR A 105 -20.69 -1.56 0.67
C THR A 105 -22.14 -1.94 0.99
N SER A 106 -22.36 -2.63 2.13
CA SER A 106 -23.68 -3.14 2.52
C SER A 106 -24.61 -2.05 3.06
N GLU A 107 -25.92 -2.33 2.99
CA GLU A 107 -26.93 -1.51 3.66
C GLU A 107 -26.81 -1.58 5.19
N ALA A 108 -26.38 -2.72 5.73
CA ALA A 108 -26.15 -2.90 7.16
C ALA A 108 -25.11 -1.92 7.68
N PHE A 109 -24.00 -1.79 6.97
CA PHE A 109 -22.96 -0.80 7.29
C PHE A 109 -23.51 0.64 7.26
N ARG A 110 -24.26 1.00 6.23
CA ARG A 110 -24.85 2.35 6.11
C ARG A 110 -25.81 2.67 7.26
N LYS A 111 -26.57 1.69 7.74
CA LYS A 111 -27.48 1.85 8.87
C LYS A 111 -26.73 1.97 10.20
N GLU A 112 -25.63 1.25 10.36
CA GLU A 112 -24.87 1.18 11.61
C GLU A 112 -23.90 2.35 11.76
N PHE A 113 -23.12 2.64 10.73
CA PHE A 113 -22.08 3.67 10.77
C PHE A 113 -22.55 5.03 10.23
N GLY A 114 -23.47 5.03 9.27
CA GLY A 114 -23.94 6.24 8.59
C GLY A 114 -23.00 6.62 7.44
N GLN A 115 -22.70 7.91 7.35
CA GLN A 115 -21.86 8.49 6.29
C GLN A 115 -20.68 9.22 6.88
N ALA A 116 -19.49 8.95 6.35
CA ALA A 116 -18.28 9.71 6.63
C ALA A 116 -17.74 10.34 5.35
N THR A 117 -17.21 11.55 5.48
CA THR A 117 -16.52 12.24 4.38
C THR A 117 -15.05 12.37 4.73
N PHE A 118 -14.19 11.86 3.87
CA PHE A 118 -12.75 11.96 4.01
C PHE A 118 -12.19 12.98 3.03
N PHE A 119 -11.30 13.83 3.52
CA PHE A 119 -10.59 14.82 2.70
C PHE A 119 -9.12 14.46 2.64
N THR A 120 -8.53 14.61 1.48
CA THR A 120 -7.08 14.43 1.29
C THR A 120 -6.56 15.48 0.33
N ALA A 121 -5.31 15.87 0.53
CA ALA A 121 -4.59 16.67 -0.44
C ALA A 121 -3.61 15.77 -1.20
N THR A 122 -3.52 15.94 -2.51
CA THR A 122 -2.53 15.27 -3.34
C THR A 122 -1.80 16.30 -4.19
N ASP A 123 -0.53 16.06 -4.40
CA ASP A 123 0.34 16.87 -5.27
C ASP A 123 0.46 16.31 -6.69
N GLY A 124 -0.49 15.50 -7.05
CA GLY A 124 -0.57 14.87 -8.38
C GLY A 124 0.15 13.52 -8.49
N ASN A 125 -0.46 12.66 -9.07
CA ASN A 125 -0.36 11.33 -9.66
C ASN A 125 -1.34 10.34 -9.06
#